data_18cae4e7b05292321bb4d09c1afc1ac3
#
_entry.id   18cae4e7b05292321bb4d09c1afc1ac3
#
_cell.length_a   1.000
_cell.length_b   1.000
_cell.length_c   1.000
_cell.angle_alpha   90.00
_cell.angle_beta   90.00
_cell.angle_gamma   90.00
#
_symmetry.space_group_name_H-M   'P 1'
#
loop_
_entity.id
_entity.type
_entity.pdbx_description
1 polymer ?
#
loop_
_entity_poly.entity_id
_entity_poly.type
_entity_poly.pdbx_seq_one_letter_code
_entity_poly.pdbx_strand_id
1 'polypeptide(L)'
;MIKKLLVANRGEIAVRVIRAAKELNIETVAIYSEADRDALHTRIADEAYCIGPAASKDSYLNFTNIMSVAKLTGVDAIHPGYGFLAENADFAEICAECNVTFVGPSASAISKMGTKDVARSVMKEAGVPIVPGSEGVISGEEEGLKIAEEIGYPVIIKATAGGGGKGIRVARTKEDL
;
A
#
# COMPACT_ATOMS: atom_id res chain seq x y z
N MET A 1 11.72 21.44 -0.94
CA MET A 1 10.63 21.57 0.09
C MET A 1 9.32 21.50 -0.65
N ILE A 2 8.40 20.63 -0.22
CA ILE A 2 7.08 20.44 -0.85
C ILE A 2 6.24 21.70 -0.59
N LYS A 3 5.70 22.29 -1.63
CA LYS A 3 4.83 23.48 -1.57
C LYS A 3 3.39 23.14 -1.94
N LYS A 4 3.20 22.16 -2.84
CA LYS A 4 1.89 21.74 -3.33
C LYS A 4 1.81 20.21 -3.37
N LEU A 5 0.78 19.64 -2.76
CA LEU A 5 0.60 18.20 -2.54
C LEU A 5 -0.70 17.71 -3.16
N LEU A 6 -0.63 16.72 -4.04
CA LEU A 6 -1.80 15.96 -4.47
C LEU A 6 -2.05 14.79 -3.50
N VAL A 7 -3.28 14.65 -3.02
CA VAL A 7 -3.70 13.55 -2.15
C VAL A 7 -4.40 12.49 -2.99
N ALA A 8 -3.69 11.41 -3.30
CA ALA A 8 -4.16 10.33 -4.17
C ALA A 8 -4.95 9.28 -3.36
N ASN A 9 -5.97 9.73 -2.67
CA ASN A 9 -6.87 8.89 -1.88
C ASN A 9 -8.22 9.59 -1.65
N ARG A 10 -9.12 8.95 -0.89
CA ARG A 10 -10.46 9.44 -0.57
C ARG A 10 -10.80 9.27 0.91
N GLY A 11 -11.98 9.74 1.28
CA GLY A 11 -12.53 9.49 2.62
C GLY A 11 -11.73 10.11 3.75
N GLU A 12 -11.68 9.44 4.88
CA GLU A 12 -11.07 9.96 6.11
C GLU A 12 -9.57 10.17 5.99
N ILE A 13 -8.85 9.27 5.28
CA ILE A 13 -7.40 9.42 5.12
C ILE A 13 -7.05 10.64 4.26
N ALA A 14 -7.81 10.92 3.21
CA ALA A 14 -7.61 12.12 2.41
C ALA A 14 -7.84 13.39 3.26
N VAL A 15 -8.89 13.41 4.08
CA VAL A 15 -9.16 14.51 5.04
C VAL A 15 -7.99 14.69 6.00
N ARG A 16 -7.47 13.59 6.56
CA ARG A 16 -6.33 13.63 7.49
C ARG A 16 -5.07 14.22 6.85
N VAL A 17 -4.73 13.75 5.65
CA VAL A 17 -3.54 14.24 4.92
C VAL A 17 -3.70 15.71 4.56
N ILE A 18 -4.86 16.12 4.04
CA ILE A 18 -5.13 17.53 3.68
C ILE A 18 -5.00 18.45 4.92
N ARG A 19 -5.56 18.06 6.05
CA ARG A 19 -5.44 18.84 7.29
C ARG A 19 -3.98 18.99 7.73
N ALA A 20 -3.22 17.90 7.74
CA ALA A 20 -1.80 17.94 8.10
C ALA A 20 -0.98 18.80 7.12
N ALA A 21 -1.27 18.72 5.81
CA ALA A 21 -0.61 19.56 4.81
C ALA A 21 -0.90 21.05 5.05
N LYS A 22 -2.15 21.40 5.34
CA LYS A 22 -2.53 22.79 5.66
C LYS A 22 -1.87 23.34 6.91
N GLU A 23 -1.71 22.53 7.96
CA GLU A 23 -0.96 22.91 9.17
C GLU A 23 0.52 23.22 8.86
N LEU A 24 1.06 22.60 7.80
CA LEU A 24 2.42 22.83 7.30
C LEU A 24 2.50 23.95 6.23
N ASN A 25 1.40 24.64 5.95
CA ASN A 25 1.26 25.63 4.88
C ASN A 25 1.60 25.08 3.48
N ILE A 26 1.21 23.82 3.23
CA ILE A 26 1.33 23.16 1.93
C ILE A 26 -0.03 23.25 1.22
N GLU A 27 -0.03 23.76 -0.01
CA GLU A 27 -1.23 23.81 -0.86
C GLU A 27 -1.67 22.39 -1.23
N THR A 28 -2.97 22.14 -1.26
CA THR A 28 -3.52 20.78 -1.38
C THR A 28 -4.41 20.61 -2.60
N VAL A 29 -4.17 19.53 -3.34
CA VAL A 29 -5.00 19.09 -4.46
C VAL A 29 -5.67 17.78 -4.10
N ALA A 30 -6.99 17.74 -4.05
CA ALA A 30 -7.76 16.51 -3.89
C ALA A 30 -8.13 15.94 -5.25
N ILE A 31 -8.21 14.61 -5.33
CA ILE A 31 -8.84 13.90 -6.45
C ILE A 31 -10.09 13.18 -5.96
N TYR A 32 -11.08 13.00 -6.84
CA TYR A 32 -12.30 12.30 -6.49
C TYR A 32 -12.92 11.58 -7.68
N SER A 33 -13.58 10.45 -7.41
CA SER A 33 -14.50 9.82 -8.38
C SER A 33 -15.84 10.56 -8.41
N GLU A 34 -16.63 10.38 -9.45
CA GLU A 34 -17.97 11.00 -9.55
C GLU A 34 -18.82 10.76 -8.30
N ALA A 35 -18.70 9.57 -7.67
CA ALA A 35 -19.44 9.22 -6.45
C ALA A 35 -18.99 10.02 -5.21
N ASP A 36 -17.77 10.53 -5.21
CA ASP A 36 -17.19 11.25 -4.07
C ASP A 36 -17.18 12.77 -4.25
N ARG A 37 -17.89 13.29 -5.25
CA ARG A 37 -17.92 14.73 -5.59
C ARG A 37 -18.18 15.63 -4.37
N ASP A 38 -19.10 15.25 -3.51
CA ASP A 38 -19.51 16.02 -2.34
C ASP A 38 -18.85 15.57 -1.04
N ALA A 39 -17.84 14.71 -1.13
CA ALA A 39 -17.11 14.22 0.04
C ALA A 39 -16.33 15.34 0.74
N LEU A 40 -16.08 15.19 2.05
CA LEU A 40 -15.43 16.23 2.86
C LEU A 40 -14.06 16.63 2.32
N HIS A 41 -13.25 15.66 1.86
CA HIS A 41 -11.89 15.92 1.38
C HIS A 41 -11.87 16.86 0.17
N THR A 42 -12.88 16.81 -0.71
CA THR A 42 -12.99 17.72 -1.87
C THR A 42 -13.30 19.16 -1.46
N ARG A 43 -14.07 19.32 -0.37
CA ARG A 43 -14.47 20.64 0.13
C ARG A 43 -13.38 21.36 0.92
N ILE A 44 -12.47 20.63 1.55
CA ILE A 44 -11.43 21.21 2.40
C ILE A 44 -10.10 21.38 1.70
N ALA A 45 -9.87 20.73 0.56
CA ALA A 45 -8.69 20.95 -0.28
C ALA A 45 -8.75 22.33 -0.93
N ASP A 46 -7.60 22.85 -1.35
CA ASP A 46 -7.52 24.13 -2.06
C ASP A 46 -8.00 23.99 -3.50
N GLU A 47 -7.74 22.83 -4.11
CA GLU A 47 -8.26 22.43 -5.42
C GLU A 47 -8.79 20.98 -5.37
N ALA A 48 -9.79 20.66 -6.23
CA ALA A 48 -10.33 19.31 -6.32
C ALA A 48 -10.71 18.95 -7.76
N TYR A 49 -10.30 17.75 -8.22
CA TYR A 49 -10.47 17.29 -9.59
C TYR A 49 -11.15 15.92 -9.67
N CYS A 50 -12.12 15.81 -10.56
CA CYS A 50 -12.74 14.53 -10.88
C CYS A 50 -11.80 13.71 -11.76
N ILE A 51 -11.52 12.47 -11.36
CA ILE A 51 -10.58 11.56 -12.04
C ILE A 51 -11.27 10.37 -12.72
N GLY A 52 -12.59 10.34 -12.73
CA GLY A 52 -13.34 9.27 -13.40
C GLY A 52 -14.58 8.81 -12.67
N PRO A 53 -15.21 7.73 -13.15
CA PRO A 53 -16.46 7.20 -12.60
C PRO A 53 -16.25 6.57 -11.21
N ALA A 54 -17.34 6.10 -10.60
CA ALA A 54 -17.35 5.56 -9.24
C ALA A 54 -16.42 4.34 -9.02
N ALA A 55 -16.20 3.54 -10.07
CA ALA A 55 -15.34 2.35 -9.97
C ALA A 55 -13.87 2.73 -9.76
N SER A 56 -13.24 2.18 -8.71
CA SER A 56 -11.86 2.54 -8.35
C SER A 56 -10.84 2.22 -9.44
N LYS A 57 -11.04 1.16 -10.22
CA LYS A 57 -10.17 0.80 -11.36
C LYS A 57 -10.12 1.89 -12.43
N ASP A 58 -11.19 2.65 -12.59
CA ASP A 58 -11.35 3.67 -13.62
C ASP A 58 -11.12 5.10 -13.06
N SER A 59 -10.81 5.21 -11.77
CA SER A 59 -10.57 6.46 -11.04
C SER A 59 -9.31 6.38 -10.16
N TYR A 60 -9.43 5.98 -8.89
CA TYR A 60 -8.32 5.99 -7.90
C TYR A 60 -7.15 5.05 -8.21
N LEU A 61 -7.33 4.06 -9.11
CA LEU A 61 -6.29 3.17 -9.61
C LEU A 61 -5.83 3.51 -11.05
N ASN A 62 -6.37 4.58 -11.62
CA ASN A 62 -6.01 5.04 -12.96
C ASN A 62 -4.83 6.03 -12.89
N PHE A 63 -3.62 5.51 -13.14
CA PHE A 63 -2.37 6.30 -13.10
C PHE A 63 -2.42 7.50 -14.04
N THR A 64 -2.92 7.30 -15.26
CA THR A 64 -2.96 8.35 -16.28
C THR A 64 -3.79 9.54 -15.83
N ASN A 65 -4.98 9.30 -15.26
CA ASN A 65 -5.84 10.36 -14.80
C ASN A 65 -5.23 11.11 -13.61
N ILE A 66 -4.64 10.38 -12.65
CA ILE A 66 -3.98 10.97 -11.49
C ILE A 66 -2.77 11.82 -11.92
N MET A 67 -1.90 11.28 -12.77
CA MET A 67 -0.73 12.00 -13.27
C MET A 67 -1.08 13.19 -14.16
N SER A 68 -2.22 13.12 -14.89
CA SER A 68 -2.74 14.26 -15.65
C SER A 68 -3.13 15.41 -14.72
N VAL A 69 -3.80 15.13 -13.60
CA VAL A 69 -4.10 16.15 -12.58
C VAL A 69 -2.82 16.67 -11.95
N ALA A 70 -1.87 15.80 -11.60
CA ALA A 70 -0.58 16.20 -11.04
C ALA A 70 0.17 17.18 -11.97
N LYS A 71 0.20 16.87 -13.25
CA LYS A 71 0.81 17.73 -14.28
C LYS A 71 0.09 19.04 -14.48
N LEU A 72 -1.25 19.01 -14.55
CA LEU A 72 -2.09 20.19 -14.72
C LEU A 72 -1.92 21.20 -13.57
N THR A 73 -1.86 20.68 -12.35
CA THR A 73 -1.80 21.50 -11.13
C THR A 73 -0.39 21.84 -10.69
N GLY A 74 0.63 21.23 -11.29
CA GLY A 74 2.04 21.49 -11.00
C GLY A 74 2.43 21.11 -9.57
N VAL A 75 1.91 20.00 -9.03
CA VAL A 75 2.25 19.55 -7.68
C VAL A 75 3.70 19.08 -7.57
N ASP A 76 4.32 19.33 -6.44
CA ASP A 76 5.68 18.85 -6.12
C ASP A 76 5.68 17.38 -5.67
N ALA A 77 4.56 16.94 -5.07
CA ALA A 77 4.46 15.62 -4.45
C ALA A 77 3.07 15.02 -4.54
N ILE A 78 3.00 13.68 -4.43
CA ILE A 78 1.77 12.91 -4.32
C ILE A 78 1.82 12.09 -3.04
N HIS A 79 0.79 12.21 -2.19
CA HIS A 79 0.60 11.37 -1.00
C HIS A 79 -0.47 10.32 -1.29
N PRO A 80 -0.13 9.03 -1.32
CA PRO A 80 -1.08 7.96 -1.67
C PRO A 80 -2.03 7.58 -0.53
N GLY A 81 -1.80 8.06 0.70
CA GLY A 81 -2.50 7.58 1.88
C GLY A 81 -2.15 6.13 2.20
N TYR A 82 -3.17 5.30 2.43
CA TYR A 82 -3.06 3.84 2.54
C TYR A 82 -4.08 3.15 1.61
N GLY A 83 -3.84 1.87 1.28
CA GLY A 83 -4.61 1.18 0.24
C GLY A 83 -4.36 1.77 -1.15
N PHE A 84 -5.24 1.53 -2.10
CA PHE A 84 -5.12 1.96 -3.49
C PHE A 84 -3.68 1.86 -4.04
N LEU A 85 -2.99 2.98 -4.23
CA LEU A 85 -1.66 3.05 -4.84
C LEU A 85 -0.51 3.13 -3.82
N ALA A 86 -0.81 3.08 -2.51
CA ALA A 86 0.21 3.23 -1.46
C ALA A 86 1.29 2.13 -1.49
N GLU A 87 0.92 0.93 -1.95
CA GLU A 87 1.81 -0.23 -2.06
C GLU A 87 2.07 -0.61 -3.53
N ASN A 88 1.91 0.34 -4.46
CA ASN A 88 2.12 0.13 -5.89
C ASN A 88 3.47 0.67 -6.33
N ALA A 89 4.41 -0.24 -6.64
CA ALA A 89 5.77 0.11 -7.03
C ALA A 89 5.81 0.85 -8.38
N ASP A 90 5.00 0.43 -9.35
CA ASP A 90 4.95 1.03 -10.69
C ASP A 90 4.49 2.49 -10.61
N PHE A 91 3.51 2.78 -9.75
CA PHE A 91 3.06 4.15 -9.53
C PHE A 91 4.13 5.03 -8.86
N ALA A 92 4.87 4.48 -7.90
CA ALA A 92 5.98 5.20 -7.28
C ALA A 92 7.10 5.50 -8.29
N GLU A 93 7.37 4.57 -9.22
CA GLU A 93 8.34 4.75 -10.31
C GLU A 93 7.88 5.82 -11.30
N ILE A 94 6.63 5.78 -11.75
CA ILE A 94 6.03 6.80 -12.63
C ILE A 94 6.10 8.20 -11.98
N CYS A 95 5.84 8.32 -10.69
CA CYS A 95 6.01 9.59 -9.99
C CYS A 95 7.45 10.11 -10.10
N ALA A 96 8.44 9.23 -9.87
CA ALA A 96 9.86 9.59 -9.96
C ALA A 96 10.27 10.01 -11.38
N GLU A 97 9.85 9.27 -12.41
CA GLU A 97 10.09 9.58 -13.81
C GLU A 97 9.47 10.94 -14.23
N CYS A 98 8.33 11.28 -13.63
CA CYS A 98 7.67 12.56 -13.85
C CYS A 98 8.22 13.71 -12.98
N ASN A 99 9.28 13.51 -12.20
CA ASN A 99 9.83 14.45 -11.24
C ASN A 99 8.82 14.92 -10.18
N VAL A 100 7.91 14.04 -9.78
CA VAL A 100 6.95 14.24 -8.68
C VAL A 100 7.37 13.36 -7.51
N THR A 101 7.53 13.93 -6.33
CA THR A 101 7.90 13.16 -5.14
C THR A 101 6.76 12.25 -4.69
N PHE A 102 6.95 10.94 -4.72
CA PHE A 102 6.04 10.02 -4.07
C PHE A 102 6.29 10.06 -2.55
N VAL A 103 5.27 10.44 -1.77
CA VAL A 103 5.36 10.49 -0.30
C VAL A 103 5.18 9.09 0.26
N GLY A 104 6.28 8.34 0.30
CA GLY A 104 6.31 6.94 0.69
C GLY A 104 7.68 6.32 0.45
N PRO A 105 7.79 4.99 0.56
CA PRO A 105 9.03 4.26 0.26
C PRO A 105 9.37 4.34 -1.24
N SER A 106 10.61 4.01 -1.59
CA SER A 106 11.01 3.87 -3.00
C SER A 106 10.29 2.68 -3.65
N ALA A 107 10.14 2.71 -4.99
CA ALA A 107 9.56 1.61 -5.76
C ALA A 107 10.24 0.27 -5.44
N SER A 108 11.58 0.26 -5.33
CA SER A 108 12.35 -0.94 -4.95
C SER A 108 12.01 -1.43 -3.54
N ALA A 109 11.82 -0.53 -2.57
CA ALA A 109 11.42 -0.92 -1.22
C ALA A 109 9.99 -1.50 -1.19
N ILE A 110 9.06 -0.88 -1.93
CA ILE A 110 7.68 -1.37 -2.06
C ILE A 110 7.68 -2.78 -2.66
N SER A 111 8.40 -3.01 -3.76
CA SER A 111 8.50 -4.33 -4.40
C SER A 111 9.08 -5.39 -3.47
N LYS A 112 10.17 -5.09 -2.76
CA LYS A 112 10.80 -6.04 -1.83
C LYS A 112 9.90 -6.38 -0.65
N MET A 113 9.21 -5.40 -0.09
CA MET A 113 8.33 -5.59 1.06
C MET A 113 6.95 -6.14 0.69
N GLY A 114 6.53 -6.00 -0.57
CA GLY A 114 5.26 -6.53 -1.08
C GLY A 114 5.22 -8.05 -1.21
N THR A 115 6.37 -8.71 -1.30
CA THR A 115 6.48 -10.18 -1.38
C THR A 115 6.88 -10.73 -0.02
N LYS A 116 6.00 -11.51 0.63
CA LYS A 116 6.17 -11.97 2.02
C LYS A 116 7.50 -12.70 2.27
N ASP A 117 7.90 -13.58 1.36
CA ASP A 117 9.13 -14.37 1.49
C ASP A 117 10.37 -13.47 1.34
N VAL A 118 10.35 -12.55 0.37
CA VAL A 118 11.44 -11.59 0.17
C VAL A 118 11.53 -10.63 1.35
N ALA A 119 10.40 -10.08 1.81
CA ALA A 119 10.37 -9.19 2.96
C ALA A 119 10.96 -9.86 4.21
N ARG A 120 10.59 -11.13 4.45
CA ARG A 120 11.11 -11.91 5.58
C ARG A 120 12.63 -12.13 5.48
N SER A 121 13.14 -12.51 4.30
CA SER A 121 14.57 -12.70 4.06
C SER A 121 15.35 -11.40 4.31
N VAL A 122 14.88 -10.30 3.73
CA VAL A 122 15.50 -8.97 3.90
C VAL A 122 15.50 -8.54 5.37
N MET A 123 14.41 -8.77 6.11
CA MET A 123 14.35 -8.44 7.54
C MET A 123 15.28 -9.32 8.37
N LYS A 124 15.38 -10.62 8.05
CA LYS A 124 16.33 -11.56 8.70
C LYS A 124 17.79 -11.13 8.49
N GLU A 125 18.16 -10.79 7.26
CA GLU A 125 19.50 -10.30 6.91
C GLU A 125 19.84 -8.98 7.62
N ALA A 126 18.85 -8.11 7.80
CA ALA A 126 18.99 -6.85 8.53
C ALA A 126 19.02 -7.01 10.06
N GLY A 127 18.94 -8.25 10.59
CA GLY A 127 18.94 -8.52 12.02
C GLY A 127 17.64 -8.10 12.75
N VAL A 128 16.57 -7.84 12.01
CA VAL A 128 15.26 -7.52 12.60
C VAL A 128 14.63 -8.81 13.12
N PRO A 129 14.11 -8.83 14.36
CA PRO A 129 13.40 -9.99 14.89
C PRO A 129 12.21 -10.36 14.01
N ILE A 130 12.15 -11.60 13.57
CA ILE A 130 11.04 -12.13 12.77
C ILE A 130 10.35 -13.26 13.52
N VAL A 131 9.06 -13.44 13.27
CA VAL A 131 8.31 -14.57 13.80
C VAL A 131 8.88 -15.88 13.18
N PRO A 132 9.21 -16.92 13.96
CA PRO A 132 9.64 -18.21 13.42
C PRO A 132 8.65 -18.76 12.38
N GLY A 133 9.17 -19.45 11.36
CA GLY A 133 8.36 -20.00 10.26
C GLY A 133 9.23 -20.59 9.15
N SER A 134 8.60 -21.20 8.12
CA SER A 134 9.30 -21.74 6.96
C SER A 134 10.14 -20.68 6.22
N GLU A 135 11.23 -21.06 5.58
CA GLU A 135 12.05 -20.19 4.74
C GLU A 135 11.51 -20.06 3.30
N GLY A 136 10.35 -20.64 3.02
CA GLY A 136 9.71 -20.62 1.71
C GLY A 136 8.40 -21.37 1.72
N VAL A 137 7.93 -21.70 0.51
CA VAL A 137 6.75 -22.52 0.30
C VAL A 137 7.07 -23.97 0.68
N ILE A 138 6.27 -24.54 1.55
CA ILE A 138 6.39 -25.94 1.98
C ILE A 138 5.88 -26.84 0.85
N SER A 139 6.69 -27.81 0.44
CA SER A 139 6.42 -28.68 -0.70
C SER A 139 5.57 -29.91 -0.35
N GLY A 140 5.40 -30.23 0.93
CA GLY A 140 4.63 -31.39 1.37
C GLY A 140 4.43 -31.49 2.87
N GLU A 141 3.65 -32.48 3.28
CA GLU A 141 3.24 -32.71 4.68
C GLU A 141 4.45 -33.02 5.58
N GLU A 142 5.39 -33.86 5.15
CA GLU A 142 6.57 -34.24 5.94
C GLU A 142 7.45 -33.04 6.28
N GLU A 143 7.68 -32.15 5.31
CA GLU A 143 8.43 -30.91 5.51
C GLU A 143 7.68 -29.97 6.47
N GLY A 144 6.35 -29.86 6.32
CA GLY A 144 5.49 -29.07 7.19
C GLY A 144 5.55 -29.54 8.64
N LEU A 145 5.46 -30.83 8.87
CA LEU A 145 5.54 -31.45 10.19
C LEU A 145 6.91 -31.18 10.86
N LYS A 146 7.99 -31.36 10.12
CA LYS A 146 9.35 -31.13 10.63
C LYS A 146 9.53 -29.66 11.07
N ILE A 147 9.12 -28.72 10.24
CA ILE A 147 9.20 -27.28 10.54
C ILE A 147 8.32 -26.93 11.75
N ALA A 148 7.11 -27.48 11.83
CA ALA A 148 6.21 -27.26 12.94
C ALA A 148 6.76 -27.81 14.28
N GLU A 149 7.44 -28.96 14.25
CA GLU A 149 8.13 -29.51 15.42
C GLU A 149 9.33 -28.64 15.86
N GLU A 150 10.08 -28.06 14.92
CA GLU A 150 11.20 -27.15 15.21
C GLU A 150 10.73 -25.81 15.80
N ILE A 151 9.62 -25.27 15.31
CA ILE A 151 9.05 -23.98 15.75
C ILE A 151 8.32 -24.14 17.09
N GLY A 152 7.64 -25.26 17.29
CA GLY A 152 6.71 -25.54 18.38
C GLY A 152 5.27 -25.16 18.06
N TYR A 153 4.33 -25.98 18.56
CA TYR A 153 2.90 -25.72 18.41
C TYR A 153 2.40 -24.67 19.41
N PRO A 154 1.35 -23.88 19.08
CA PRO A 154 0.58 -23.91 17.84
C PRO A 154 1.27 -23.22 16.67
N VAL A 155 1.05 -23.72 15.45
CA VAL A 155 1.52 -23.10 14.21
C VAL A 155 0.36 -22.62 13.33
N ILE A 156 0.62 -21.64 12.48
CA ILE A 156 -0.34 -21.14 11.49
C ILE A 156 0.12 -21.54 10.10
N ILE A 157 -0.72 -22.28 9.39
CA ILE A 157 -0.53 -22.64 7.99
C ILE A 157 -1.25 -21.60 7.13
N LYS A 158 -0.54 -21.06 6.13
CA LYS A 158 -1.10 -20.08 5.20
C LYS A 158 -0.96 -20.57 3.77
N ALA A 159 -2.04 -20.49 2.99
CA ALA A 159 -1.96 -20.74 1.55
C ALA A 159 -1.11 -19.67 0.85
N THR A 160 -0.28 -20.09 -0.11
CA THR A 160 0.61 -19.21 -0.89
C THR A 160 -0.17 -18.14 -1.65
N ALA A 161 -1.33 -18.49 -2.19
CA ALA A 161 -2.22 -17.62 -2.96
C ALA A 161 -3.36 -17.00 -2.12
N GLY A 162 -3.25 -16.92 -0.79
CA GLY A 162 -4.29 -16.42 0.11
C GLY A 162 -4.01 -15.00 0.61
N GLY A 163 -5.00 -14.13 0.53
CA GLY A 163 -5.01 -12.79 1.14
C GLY A 163 -6.26 -12.57 1.99
N GLY A 164 -6.22 -11.62 2.95
CA GLY A 164 -7.41 -11.23 3.73
C GLY A 164 -7.98 -12.31 4.64
N GLY A 165 -7.15 -13.23 5.17
CA GLY A 165 -7.59 -14.29 6.08
C GLY A 165 -8.14 -15.56 5.41
N LYS A 166 -8.24 -15.60 4.10
CA LYS A 166 -8.64 -16.81 3.36
C LYS A 166 -7.45 -17.77 3.20
N GLY A 167 -7.67 -19.07 3.45
CA GLY A 167 -6.61 -20.08 3.37
C GLY A 167 -5.66 -20.07 4.58
N ILE A 168 -6.14 -19.66 5.76
CA ILE A 168 -5.41 -19.74 7.03
C ILE A 168 -6.00 -20.89 7.86
N ARG A 169 -5.14 -21.75 8.40
CA ARG A 169 -5.48 -22.79 9.39
C ARG A 169 -4.52 -22.72 10.55
N VAL A 170 -5.02 -23.05 11.74
CA VAL A 170 -4.23 -23.17 12.96
C VAL A 170 -4.12 -24.65 13.30
N ALA A 171 -2.91 -25.16 13.37
CA ALA A 171 -2.62 -26.49 13.89
C ALA A 171 -2.10 -26.34 15.32
N ARG A 172 -2.80 -26.94 16.27
CA ARG A 172 -2.45 -26.90 17.71
C ARG A 172 -1.61 -28.10 18.13
N THR A 173 -1.72 -29.17 17.36
CA THR A 173 -1.01 -30.43 17.54
C THR A 173 -0.51 -30.94 16.20
N LYS A 174 0.27 -32.02 16.23
CA LYS A 174 0.78 -32.68 15.02
C LYS A 174 -0.35 -33.26 14.16
N GLU A 175 -1.39 -33.72 14.80
CA GLU A 175 -2.56 -34.36 14.17
C GLU A 175 -3.47 -33.36 13.46
N ASP A 176 -3.35 -32.04 13.81
CA ASP A 176 -4.11 -30.95 13.17
C ASP A 176 -3.49 -30.48 11.85
N LEU A 177 -2.22 -30.82 11.59
CA LEU A 177 -1.45 -30.33 10.46
C LEU A 177 -1.68 -31.20 9.24
#